data_ed34fb038f0ce0c39e8d71b1dd2326e1
#
_entry.id   ed34fb038f0ce0c39e8d71b1dd2326e1
#
_cell.length_a   1.000
_cell.length_b   1.000
_cell.length_c   1.000
_cell.angle_alpha   90.00
_cell.angle_beta   90.00
_cell.angle_gamma   90.00
#
_symmetry.space_group_name_H-M   'P 1'
#
loop_
_entity.id
_entity.type
_entity.pdbx_description
1 polymer ?
#
loop_
_entity_poly.entity_id
_entity_poly.type
_entity_poly.pdbx_seq_one_letter_code
_entity_poly.pdbx_strand_id
1 'polypeptide(L)' 'MKVGDKIRVIRMDDSNGKDTSVHRMNGVVGVISHIDSMGQIHLEGYGLAIIPDVDEFEVVQ' A
#
# COMPACT_ATOMS: atom_id res chain seq x y z
N MET A 1 -5.25 -12.16 -3.24
CA MET A 1 -4.07 -11.27 -3.23
C MET A 1 -2.94 -11.96 -2.51
N LYS A 2 -1.75 -11.89 -3.07
CA LYS A 2 -0.60 -12.61 -2.55
C LYS A 2 0.69 -11.91 -2.96
N VAL A 3 1.80 -12.30 -2.34
CA VAL A 3 3.12 -11.82 -2.73
C VAL A 3 3.34 -12.10 -4.22
N GLY A 4 3.86 -11.11 -4.92
CA GLY A 4 4.06 -11.16 -6.37
C GLY A 4 2.94 -10.50 -7.16
N ASP A 5 1.79 -10.30 -6.57
CA ASP A 5 0.70 -9.58 -7.24
C ASP A 5 1.04 -8.10 -7.37
N LYS A 6 0.51 -7.49 -8.42
CA LYS A 6 0.68 -6.05 -8.65
C LYS A 6 -0.57 -5.33 -8.19
N ILE A 7 -0.38 -4.24 -7.47
CA ILE A 7 -1.49 -3.43 -7.00
C ILE A 7 -1.26 -1.97 -7.34
N ARG A 8 -2.36 -1.23 -7.43
CA ARG A 8 -2.35 0.23 -7.55
C ARG A 8 -2.90 0.83 -6.28
N VAL A 9 -2.15 1.75 -5.69
CA VAL A 9 -2.62 2.52 -4.54
C VAL A 9 -3.53 3.63 -5.05
N ILE A 10 -4.77 3.66 -4.56
CA ILE A 10 -5.73 4.67 -4.94
C ILE A 10 -5.62 5.86 -3.99
N ARG A 11 -5.66 5.59 -2.69
CA ARG A 11 -5.53 6.63 -1.68
C ARG A 11 -5.09 6.00 -0.37
N MET A 12 -4.07 6.56 0.25
CA MET A 12 -3.66 6.15 1.59
C MET A 12 -4.28 7.06 2.63
N ASP A 13 -4.64 6.45 3.75
CA ASP A 13 -5.23 7.16 4.87
C ASP A 13 -4.20 8.06 5.55
N ASP A 14 -4.54 9.33 5.69
CA ASP A 14 -3.72 10.30 6.41
C ASP A 14 -4.45 10.90 7.61
N SER A 15 -5.49 10.23 8.07
CA SER A 15 -6.37 10.76 9.10
C SER A 15 -5.64 11.08 10.41
N ASN A 16 -4.49 10.46 10.62
CA ASN A 16 -3.66 10.76 11.79
C ASN A 16 -2.81 12.01 11.61
N GLY A 17 -2.77 12.57 10.42
CA GLY A 17 -2.08 13.82 10.13
C GLY A 17 -0.59 13.83 10.39
N LYS A 18 0.03 12.68 10.50
CA LYS A 18 1.39 12.60 10.99
C LYS A 18 2.45 12.64 9.92
N ASP A 19 2.15 12.14 8.75
CA ASP A 19 3.16 12.00 7.71
C ASP A 19 2.55 12.25 6.36
N THR A 20 2.96 13.35 5.74
CA THR A 20 2.49 13.71 4.41
C THR A 20 3.07 12.80 3.33
N SER A 21 4.08 12.00 3.66
CA SER A 21 4.70 11.10 2.68
C SER A 21 3.72 10.05 2.18
N VAL A 22 2.65 9.75 2.92
CA VAL A 22 1.63 8.80 2.46
C VAL A 22 0.99 9.25 1.14
N HIS A 23 0.91 10.56 0.91
CA HIS A 23 0.33 11.08 -0.32
C HIS A 23 1.16 10.72 -1.57
N ARG A 24 2.44 10.46 -1.39
CA ARG A 24 3.32 10.05 -2.49
C ARG A 24 2.94 8.68 -3.04
N MET A 25 2.24 7.90 -2.24
CA MET A 25 1.83 6.55 -2.66
C MET A 25 0.59 6.56 -3.53
N ASN A 26 -0.16 7.67 -3.54
CA ASN A 26 -1.38 7.75 -4.34
C ASN A 26 -1.04 7.60 -5.82
N GLY A 27 -1.66 6.63 -6.46
CA GLY A 27 -1.43 6.33 -7.87
C GLY A 27 -0.24 5.41 -8.15
N VAL A 28 0.50 5.02 -7.12
CA VAL A 28 1.64 4.13 -7.30
C VAL A 28 1.16 2.73 -7.67
N VAL A 29 1.84 2.12 -8.65
CA VAL A 29 1.65 0.72 -8.99
C VAL A 29 2.92 -0.02 -8.57
N GLY A 30 2.75 -1.04 -7.77
CA GLY A 30 3.89 -1.80 -7.26
C GLY A 30 3.59 -3.27 -7.07
N VAL A 31 4.63 -4.04 -6.85
CA VAL A 31 4.54 -5.49 -6.65
C VAL A 31 4.64 -5.78 -5.16
N ILE A 32 3.74 -6.63 -4.68
CA ILE A 32 3.73 -7.02 -3.27
C ILE A 32 4.97 -7.87 -2.99
N SER A 33 5.82 -7.38 -2.07
CA SER A 33 7.02 -8.11 -1.66
C SER A 33 6.78 -8.94 -0.39
N HIS A 34 5.84 -8.50 0.44
CA HIS A 34 5.61 -9.13 1.73
C HIS A 34 4.26 -8.71 2.28
N ILE A 35 3.57 -9.63 2.94
CA ILE A 35 2.37 -9.34 3.72
C ILE A 35 2.69 -9.79 5.14
N ASP A 36 2.68 -8.85 6.09
CA ASP A 36 3.10 -9.18 7.44
C ASP A 36 1.97 -9.84 8.25
N SER A 37 2.29 -10.20 9.48
CA SER A 37 1.33 -10.93 10.34
C SER A 37 0.13 -10.09 10.73
N MET A 38 0.21 -8.76 10.57
CA MET A 38 -0.91 -7.86 10.85
C MET A 38 -1.76 -7.61 9.61
N GLY A 39 -1.40 -8.21 8.48
CA GLY A 39 -2.13 -8.04 7.23
C GLY A 39 -1.72 -6.81 6.45
N GLN A 40 -0.68 -6.10 6.87
CA GLN A 40 -0.18 -4.94 6.14
C GLN A 40 0.60 -5.39 4.92
N ILE A 41 0.38 -4.68 3.80
CA ILE A 41 0.93 -5.05 2.51
C ILE A 41 2.13 -4.17 2.23
N HIS A 42 3.28 -4.80 1.99
CA HIS A 42 4.53 -4.11 1.68
C HIS A 42 4.83 -4.25 0.20
N LEU A 43 5.14 -3.13 -0.44
CA LEU A 43 5.49 -3.11 -1.86
C LEU A 43 7.00 -3.06 -2.03
N GLU A 44 7.49 -3.77 -3.02
CA GLU A 44 8.91 -3.79 -3.33
C GLU A 44 9.40 -2.38 -3.68
N GLY A 45 10.46 -1.95 -3.00
CA GLY A 45 11.07 -0.65 -3.22
C GLY A 45 10.42 0.51 -2.49
N TYR A 46 9.36 0.27 -1.70
CA TYR A 46 8.67 1.31 -0.97
C TYR A 46 8.74 1.06 0.53
N GLY A 47 8.93 2.12 1.29
CA GLY A 47 9.05 2.03 2.75
C GLY A 47 7.73 2.12 3.51
N LEU A 48 6.62 2.38 2.83
CA LEU A 48 5.31 2.50 3.47
C LEU A 48 4.50 1.25 3.21
N ALA A 49 3.81 0.77 4.26
CA ALA A 49 2.91 -0.36 4.15
C ALA A 49 1.49 0.12 3.88
N ILE A 50 0.74 -0.67 3.13
CA ILE A 50 -0.68 -0.44 2.87
C ILE A 50 -1.47 -1.18 3.93
N ILE A 51 -2.39 -0.48 4.59
CA ILE A 51 -3.25 -1.04 5.62
C ILE A 51 -4.63 -1.22 5.00
N PRO A 52 -5.04 -2.47 4.68
CA PRO A 52 -6.28 -2.70 3.91
C PRO A 52 -7.54 -2.11 4.53
N ASP A 53 -7.57 -1.97 5.85
CA ASP A 53 -8.77 -1.48 6.55
C ASP A 53 -9.02 0.01 6.31
N VAL A 54 -7.98 0.78 6.02
CA VAL A 54 -8.08 2.24 5.93
C VAL A 54 -7.58 2.80 4.61
N ASP A 55 -6.73 2.07 3.89
CA ASP A 55 -6.16 2.53 2.63
C ASP A 55 -6.94 1.92 1.46
N GLU A 56 -7.12 2.71 0.40
CA GLU A 56 -7.77 2.23 -0.81
C GLU A 56 -6.73 1.79 -1.82
N PHE A 57 -6.93 0.60 -2.35
CA PHE A 57 -6.06 0.04 -3.38
C PHE A 57 -6.84 -0.97 -4.21
N GLU A 58 -6.25 -1.36 -5.34
CA GLU A 58 -6.83 -2.39 -6.20
C GLU A 58 -5.74 -3.30 -6.74
N VAL A 59 -6.10 -4.55 -6.97
CA VAL A 59 -5.20 -5.49 -7.63
C VAL A 59 -5.29 -5.23 -9.14
N VAL A 60 -4.14 -5.07 -9.77
CA VAL A 60 -4.05 -4.88 -11.22
C VAL A 60 -3.23 -6.02 -11.82
N GLN A 61 -3.56 -6.36 -13.02
CA GLN A 61 -2.90 -7.47 -13.71
C GLN A 61 -2.30 -7.04 -15.03
#